data_68f761e32bdb0b8e4b3028ce98ce08f9
#
_entry.id   68f761e32bdb0b8e4b3028ce98ce08f9
#
_cell.length_a   1.000
_cell.length_b   1.000
_cell.length_c   1.000
_cell.angle_alpha   90.00
_cell.angle_beta   90.00
_cell.angle_gamma   90.00
#
_symmetry.space_group_name_H-M   'P 1'
#
loop_
_entity.id
_entity.type
_entity.pdbx_description
1 polymer ?
#
loop_
_entity_poly.entity_id
_entity_poly.type
_entity_poly.pdbx_seq_one_letter_code
_entity_poly.pdbx_strand_id
1 'polypeptide(L)'
;SLCTVARVTIITATQTEAPMGTVLEIHHQGVLIAQDKRQARSRGTTVILRDLLSNLPVRRRELEKHVKREYNKAHTMLQAYALITQNVRWSSCVQLENGRQVSQLVMRSASGPNAIQTNMSALFGTKASAAVQPLDLDISLDEPARLQGVISKPTMGLGRSSGDRQYFYLNGRPWDCTKLAHICNQVYRTFNATQYPTVIANLIIGPDKYHVNVSPDKRTLYVHDETALLERIRELLEDTFSPSRGVFAVDEPKKRDAPPSSPEPAKLPRSQDSISTHGAPLAASPSSEPIQSSFQDQFRR
;
A
#
# COMPACT_ATOMS: atom_id res chain seq x y z
N SER A 1 6.49 -14.03 24.33
CA SER A 1 6.69 -12.56 24.26
C SER A 1 5.38 -11.76 24.29
N LEU A 2 4.30 -12.16 23.58
CA LEU A 2 3.00 -11.43 23.64
C LEU A 2 2.40 -11.39 25.05
N CYS A 3 2.54 -12.47 25.81
CA CYS A 3 2.01 -12.59 27.17
C CYS A 3 2.62 -11.57 28.14
N THR A 4 3.85 -11.12 27.90
CA THR A 4 4.51 -10.12 28.75
C THR A 4 3.94 -8.71 28.60
N VAL A 5 3.19 -8.45 27.52
CA VAL A 5 2.67 -7.11 27.18
C VAL A 5 1.15 -7.07 27.04
N ALA A 6 0.46 -8.21 27.07
CA ALA A 6 -0.98 -8.31 26.94
C ALA A 6 -1.53 -9.55 27.65
N ARG A 7 -2.81 -9.52 27.97
CA ARG A 7 -3.54 -10.73 28.36
C ARG A 7 -3.86 -11.55 27.08
N VAL A 8 -3.34 -12.76 26.99
CA VAL A 8 -3.44 -13.62 25.81
C VAL A 8 -4.42 -14.74 26.05
N THR A 9 -5.41 -14.86 25.18
CA THR A 9 -6.32 -16.00 25.09
C THR A 9 -6.25 -16.55 23.69
N ILE A 10 -6.09 -17.86 23.55
CA ILE A 10 -6.09 -18.56 22.25
C ILE A 10 -7.27 -19.54 22.24
N ILE A 11 -8.09 -19.46 21.19
CA ILE A 11 -9.17 -20.41 20.94
C ILE A 11 -8.83 -21.15 19.67
N THR A 12 -8.64 -22.46 19.76
CA THR A 12 -8.19 -23.28 18.62
C THR A 12 -8.99 -24.57 18.52
N ALA A 13 -9.20 -25.01 17.28
CA ALA A 13 -9.78 -26.29 16.97
C ALA A 13 -9.14 -26.89 15.72
N THR A 14 -8.77 -28.14 15.79
CA THR A 14 -8.41 -28.97 14.64
C THR A 14 -9.66 -29.41 13.89
N GLN A 15 -9.51 -30.10 12.77
CA GLN A 15 -10.63 -30.62 12.01
C GLN A 15 -11.36 -31.75 12.79
N THR A 16 -10.64 -32.48 13.58
CA THR A 16 -11.17 -33.61 14.40
C THR A 16 -11.85 -33.13 15.69
N GLU A 17 -11.46 -31.99 16.21
CA GLU A 17 -12.04 -31.38 17.42
C GLU A 17 -13.30 -30.58 17.14
N ALA A 18 -13.45 -30.07 15.92
CA ALA A 18 -14.63 -29.25 15.55
C ALA A 18 -15.92 -30.11 15.72
N PRO A 19 -17.03 -29.53 16.20
CA PRO A 19 -17.32 -28.09 16.37
C PRO A 19 -16.91 -27.47 17.73
N MET A 20 -16.16 -28.17 18.55
CA MET A 20 -15.73 -27.70 19.88
C MET A 20 -14.24 -27.44 19.90
N GLY A 21 -13.83 -26.20 20.16
CA GLY A 21 -12.44 -25.81 20.28
C GLY A 21 -11.98 -25.71 21.74
N THR A 22 -10.67 -25.77 21.95
CA THR A 22 -10.00 -25.58 23.23
C THR A 22 -9.67 -24.12 23.45
N VAL A 23 -9.94 -23.60 24.65
CA VAL A 23 -9.58 -22.24 25.07
C VAL A 23 -8.34 -22.32 25.97
N LEU A 24 -7.28 -21.64 25.55
CA LEU A 24 -6.02 -21.55 26.28
C LEU A 24 -5.88 -20.14 26.85
N GLU A 25 -5.77 -20.01 28.16
CA GLU A 25 -5.48 -18.75 28.84
C GLU A 25 -4.02 -18.77 29.31
N ILE A 26 -3.26 -17.74 28.92
CA ILE A 26 -1.81 -17.71 29.15
C ILE A 26 -1.46 -16.56 30.10
N HIS A 27 -0.74 -16.89 31.17
CA HIS A 27 -0.22 -15.94 32.15
C HIS A 27 0.86 -15.04 31.54
N HIS A 28 1.09 -13.86 32.14
CA HIS A 28 2.12 -12.91 31.67
C HIS A 28 3.54 -13.50 31.66
N GLN A 29 3.82 -14.51 32.45
CA GLN A 29 5.08 -15.26 32.44
C GLN A 29 5.17 -16.31 31.32
N GLY A 30 4.12 -16.47 30.50
CA GLY A 30 4.07 -17.47 29.42
C GLY A 30 3.59 -18.86 29.87
N VAL A 31 3.17 -19.00 31.11
CA VAL A 31 2.64 -20.26 31.64
C VAL A 31 1.16 -20.38 31.30
N LEU A 32 0.73 -21.60 30.95
CA LEU A 32 -0.66 -21.91 30.69
C LEU A 32 -1.44 -21.94 32.01
N ILE A 33 -2.48 -21.08 32.13
CA ILE A 33 -3.32 -20.99 33.33
C ILE A 33 -4.47 -22.00 33.27
N ALA A 34 -5.12 -22.09 32.11
CA ALA A 34 -6.27 -22.94 31.90
C ALA A 34 -6.28 -23.47 30.45
N GLN A 35 -6.65 -24.76 30.31
CA GLN A 35 -6.80 -25.45 29.03
C GLN A 35 -8.08 -26.28 28.94
N ASP A 36 -8.86 -26.36 30.03
CA ASP A 36 -10.01 -27.26 30.11
C ASP A 36 -11.31 -26.60 29.59
N LYS A 37 -11.28 -25.31 29.31
CA LYS A 37 -12.44 -24.58 28.79
C LYS A 37 -12.66 -24.96 27.32
N ARG A 38 -13.91 -25.32 26.99
CA ARG A 38 -14.35 -25.59 25.63
C ARG A 38 -15.26 -24.48 25.14
N GLN A 39 -15.14 -24.13 23.86
CA GLN A 39 -15.98 -23.15 23.20
C GLN A 39 -16.32 -23.60 21.78
N ALA A 40 -17.56 -23.37 21.35
CA ALA A 40 -17.99 -23.68 19.98
C ALA A 40 -17.11 -22.94 18.97
N ARG A 41 -16.49 -23.71 18.07
CA ARG A 41 -15.59 -23.19 17.06
C ARG A 41 -15.46 -24.17 15.89
N SER A 42 -15.49 -23.64 14.66
CA SER A 42 -15.03 -24.36 13.47
C SER A 42 -13.49 -24.46 13.48
N ARG A 43 -12.95 -25.32 12.61
CA ARG A 43 -11.50 -25.45 12.41
C ARG A 43 -10.80 -24.09 12.31
N GLY A 44 -9.70 -23.89 13.03
CA GLY A 44 -8.86 -22.70 12.98
C GLY A 44 -8.43 -22.21 14.34
N THR A 45 -7.79 -21.03 14.38
CA THR A 45 -7.26 -20.42 15.60
C THR A 45 -7.65 -18.96 15.67
N THR A 46 -8.11 -18.52 16.86
CA THR A 46 -8.30 -17.11 17.22
C THR A 46 -7.34 -16.75 18.32
N VAL A 47 -6.57 -15.70 18.13
CA VAL A 47 -5.71 -15.12 19.16
C VAL A 47 -6.33 -13.81 19.62
N ILE A 48 -6.61 -13.69 20.92
CA ILE A 48 -7.22 -12.53 21.54
C ILE A 48 -6.18 -11.89 22.44
N LEU A 49 -5.85 -10.64 22.16
CA LEU A 49 -4.98 -9.81 22.98
C LEU A 49 -5.81 -8.71 23.64
N ARG A 50 -5.84 -8.71 24.96
CA ARG A 50 -6.56 -7.70 25.76
C ARG A 50 -5.60 -6.93 26.65
N ASP A 51 -6.00 -5.73 27.02
CA ASP A 51 -5.28 -4.88 27.96
C ASP A 51 -3.80 -4.69 27.57
N LEU A 52 -3.57 -4.36 26.28
CA LEU A 52 -2.24 -4.17 25.73
C LEU A 52 -1.46 -3.14 26.55
N LEU A 53 -0.24 -3.50 26.98
CA LEU A 53 0.66 -2.70 27.81
C LEU A 53 0.10 -2.31 29.20
N SER A 54 -0.88 -3.03 29.75
CA SER A 54 -1.47 -2.72 31.05
C SER A 54 -0.44 -2.75 32.20
N ASN A 55 0.55 -3.61 32.08
CA ASN A 55 1.67 -3.72 33.04
C ASN A 55 2.83 -2.73 32.78
N LEU A 56 2.75 -1.91 31.72
CA LEU A 56 3.75 -0.94 31.33
C LEU A 56 3.11 0.46 31.16
N PRO A 57 2.76 1.15 32.25
CA PRO A 57 1.89 2.33 32.21
C PRO A 57 2.46 3.49 31.38
N VAL A 58 3.78 3.67 31.34
CA VAL A 58 4.42 4.70 30.52
C VAL A 58 4.25 4.39 29.03
N ARG A 59 4.50 3.14 28.62
CA ARG A 59 4.34 2.71 27.22
C ARG A 59 2.88 2.72 26.79
N ARG A 60 1.97 2.39 27.71
CA ARG A 60 0.53 2.44 27.45
C ARG A 60 0.07 3.87 27.15
N ARG A 61 0.45 4.85 27.98
CA ARG A 61 0.15 6.27 27.75
C ARG A 61 0.71 6.76 26.40
N GLU A 62 1.91 6.35 26.04
CA GLU A 62 2.51 6.70 24.75
C GLU A 62 1.75 6.07 23.58
N LEU A 63 1.32 4.81 23.72
CA LEU A 63 0.46 4.16 22.74
C LEU A 63 -0.89 4.87 22.58
N GLU A 64 -1.55 5.20 23.68
CA GLU A 64 -2.84 5.92 23.69
C GLU A 64 -2.71 7.29 23.03
N LYS A 65 -1.63 8.04 23.33
CA LYS A 65 -1.33 9.33 22.70
C LYS A 65 -1.12 9.22 21.18
N HIS A 66 -0.57 8.12 20.69
CA HIS A 66 -0.21 7.93 19.30
C HIS A 66 -0.98 6.78 18.62
N VAL A 67 -2.12 6.37 19.15
CA VAL A 67 -2.90 5.20 18.68
C VAL A 67 -3.18 5.23 17.19
N LYS A 68 -3.52 6.39 16.64
CA LYS A 68 -3.81 6.55 15.20
C LYS A 68 -2.56 6.26 14.34
N ARG A 69 -1.40 6.74 14.76
CA ARG A 69 -0.12 6.49 14.07
C ARG A 69 0.25 5.00 14.10
N GLU A 70 0.14 4.39 15.27
CA GLU A 70 0.47 2.97 15.45
C GLU A 70 -0.53 2.06 14.73
N TYR A 71 -1.80 2.44 14.73
CA TYR A 71 -2.83 1.76 13.94
C TYR A 71 -2.51 1.83 12.42
N ASN A 72 -2.14 3.00 11.89
CA ASN A 72 -1.79 3.15 10.48
C ASN A 72 -0.57 2.28 10.10
N LYS A 73 0.43 2.16 10.98
CA LYS A 73 1.56 1.24 10.78
C LYS A 73 1.10 -0.22 10.70
N ALA A 74 0.23 -0.63 11.63
CA ALA A 74 -0.33 -1.99 11.63
C ALA A 74 -1.15 -2.26 10.37
N HIS A 75 -1.94 -1.28 9.92
CA HIS A 75 -2.73 -1.38 8.69
C HIS A 75 -1.84 -1.50 7.44
N THR A 76 -0.78 -0.70 7.33
CA THR A 76 0.21 -0.80 6.25
C THR A 76 0.89 -2.17 6.23
N MET A 77 1.18 -2.73 7.41
CA MET A 77 1.73 -4.08 7.52
C MET A 77 0.74 -5.14 7.02
N LEU A 78 -0.55 -5.04 7.36
CA LEU A 78 -1.58 -5.93 6.84
C LEU A 78 -1.69 -5.84 5.31
N GLN A 79 -1.61 -4.63 4.75
CA GLN A 79 -1.59 -4.43 3.29
C GLN A 79 -0.38 -5.10 2.66
N ALA A 80 0.81 -4.99 3.27
CA ALA A 80 2.01 -5.66 2.78
C ALA A 80 1.83 -7.19 2.71
N TYR A 81 1.25 -7.81 3.73
CA TYR A 81 0.93 -9.24 3.68
C TYR A 81 -0.17 -9.57 2.67
N ALA A 82 -1.21 -8.75 2.58
CA ALA A 82 -2.32 -8.98 1.66
C ALA A 82 -1.90 -8.90 0.18
N LEU A 83 -0.88 -8.09 -0.14
CA LEU A 83 -0.34 -7.95 -1.49
C LEU A 83 0.35 -9.23 -1.99
N ILE A 84 1.11 -9.91 -1.13
CA ILE A 84 1.96 -11.04 -1.54
C ILE A 84 1.32 -12.40 -1.33
N THR A 85 0.40 -12.52 -0.38
CA THR A 85 -0.26 -13.81 -0.10
C THR A 85 -1.16 -14.24 -1.24
N GLN A 86 -1.35 -15.54 -1.38
CA GLN A 86 -2.22 -16.14 -2.38
C GLN A 86 -3.33 -16.96 -1.71
N ASN A 87 -4.54 -16.91 -2.28
CA ASN A 87 -5.72 -17.67 -1.80
C ASN A 87 -6.11 -17.39 -0.34
N VAL A 88 -5.74 -16.24 0.21
CA VAL A 88 -6.11 -15.82 1.57
C VAL A 88 -7.23 -14.79 1.51
N ARG A 89 -8.25 -14.99 2.35
CA ARG A 89 -9.26 -13.96 2.57
C ARG A 89 -8.85 -13.08 3.75
N TRP A 90 -8.70 -11.81 3.49
CA TRP A 90 -8.37 -10.78 4.46
C TRP A 90 -9.63 -10.00 4.85
N SER A 91 -9.81 -9.81 6.15
CA SER A 91 -10.82 -8.92 6.70
C SER A 91 -10.27 -8.23 7.92
N SER A 92 -10.35 -6.91 7.95
CA SER A 92 -9.94 -6.08 9.08
C SER A 92 -11.02 -5.05 9.38
N CYS A 93 -11.40 -4.92 10.64
CA CYS A 93 -12.31 -3.90 11.10
C CYS A 93 -11.74 -3.21 12.35
N VAL A 94 -12.14 -1.97 12.56
CA VAL A 94 -11.85 -1.17 13.74
C VAL A 94 -13.16 -0.87 14.45
N GLN A 95 -13.18 -1.06 15.76
CA GLN A 95 -14.26 -0.60 16.61
C GLN A 95 -13.86 0.75 17.20
N LEU A 96 -14.65 1.77 16.92
CA LEU A 96 -14.50 3.11 17.47
C LEU A 96 -15.06 3.18 18.91
N GLU A 97 -14.70 4.24 19.65
CA GLU A 97 -15.16 4.47 21.04
C GLU A 97 -16.67 4.47 21.18
N ASN A 98 -17.40 4.94 20.17
CA ASN A 98 -18.85 4.92 20.10
C ASN A 98 -19.46 3.52 19.81
N GLY A 99 -18.65 2.47 19.80
CA GLY A 99 -19.06 1.10 19.49
C GLY A 99 -19.24 0.79 18.01
N ARG A 100 -19.16 1.80 17.12
CA ARG A 100 -19.30 1.60 15.66
C ARG A 100 -18.12 0.81 15.13
N GLN A 101 -18.40 -0.23 14.35
CA GLN A 101 -17.39 -0.98 13.59
C GLN A 101 -17.23 -0.39 12.19
N VAL A 102 -15.97 -0.15 11.81
CA VAL A 102 -15.60 0.34 10.48
C VAL A 102 -14.72 -0.70 9.80
N SER A 103 -15.17 -1.22 8.67
CA SER A 103 -14.38 -2.12 7.85
C SER A 103 -13.26 -1.35 7.17
N GLN A 104 -12.01 -1.80 7.31
CA GLN A 104 -10.83 -1.14 6.77
C GLN A 104 -10.23 -1.89 5.58
N LEU A 105 -10.31 -3.22 5.62
CA LEU A 105 -9.78 -4.08 4.59
C LEU A 105 -10.74 -5.26 4.42
N VAL A 106 -11.22 -5.48 3.20
CA VAL A 106 -11.92 -6.71 2.81
C VAL A 106 -11.47 -7.08 1.43
N MET A 107 -10.71 -8.16 1.32
CA MET A 107 -10.27 -8.66 0.03
C MET A 107 -10.01 -10.17 0.08
N ARG A 108 -9.98 -10.78 -1.08
CA ARG A 108 -9.43 -12.12 -1.29
C ARG A 108 -8.20 -12.02 -2.18
N SER A 109 -7.07 -12.48 -1.69
CA SER A 109 -5.84 -12.50 -2.47
C SER A 109 -5.98 -13.45 -3.66
N ALA A 110 -5.56 -12.98 -4.82
CA ALA A 110 -5.51 -13.77 -6.05
C ALA A 110 -4.38 -14.80 -5.99
N SER A 111 -4.37 -15.71 -6.96
CA SER A 111 -3.29 -16.67 -7.18
C SER A 111 -2.86 -16.67 -8.64
N GLY A 112 -1.68 -17.22 -8.90
CA GLY A 112 -1.10 -17.30 -10.25
C GLY A 112 -0.16 -16.14 -10.60
N PRO A 113 0.28 -16.06 -11.86
CA PRO A 113 1.36 -15.16 -12.27
C PRO A 113 1.05 -13.68 -12.09
N ASN A 114 -0.21 -13.27 -12.20
CA ASN A 114 -0.66 -11.89 -12.06
C ASN A 114 -1.23 -11.58 -10.66
N ALA A 115 -0.99 -12.43 -9.66
CA ALA A 115 -1.56 -12.30 -8.33
C ALA A 115 -1.24 -10.93 -7.71
N ILE A 116 0.00 -10.47 -7.77
CA ILE A 116 0.42 -9.17 -7.21
C ILE A 116 -0.36 -8.02 -7.86
N GLN A 117 -0.50 -8.02 -9.18
CA GLN A 117 -1.22 -6.96 -9.89
C GLN A 117 -2.72 -6.96 -9.56
N THR A 118 -3.32 -8.14 -9.44
CA THR A 118 -4.72 -8.30 -9.04
C THR A 118 -4.94 -7.85 -7.58
N ASN A 119 -4.06 -8.26 -6.66
CA ASN A 119 -4.11 -7.84 -5.26
C ASN A 119 -3.92 -6.32 -5.12
N MET A 120 -3.01 -5.75 -5.91
CA MET A 120 -2.80 -4.30 -5.98
C MET A 120 -4.06 -3.57 -6.47
N SER A 121 -4.75 -4.10 -7.49
CA SER A 121 -6.01 -3.53 -7.97
C SER A 121 -7.10 -3.56 -6.91
N ALA A 122 -7.19 -4.65 -6.13
CA ALA A 122 -8.14 -4.77 -5.04
C ALA A 122 -7.88 -3.80 -3.88
N LEU A 123 -6.60 -3.51 -3.57
CA LEU A 123 -6.21 -2.63 -2.47
C LEU A 123 -6.18 -1.15 -2.84
N PHE A 124 -5.66 -0.82 -4.02
CA PHE A 124 -5.36 0.55 -4.42
C PHE A 124 -6.17 1.04 -5.62
N GLY A 125 -7.03 0.19 -6.15
CA GLY A 125 -7.91 0.49 -7.29
C GLY A 125 -7.26 0.20 -8.64
N THR A 126 -8.11 0.11 -9.65
CA THR A 126 -7.72 -0.24 -11.04
C THR A 126 -6.78 0.77 -11.68
N LYS A 127 -6.92 2.07 -11.36
CA LYS A 127 -6.00 3.12 -11.85
C LYS A 127 -4.56 2.88 -11.39
N ALA A 128 -4.36 2.45 -10.15
CA ALA A 128 -3.04 2.15 -9.63
C ALA A 128 -2.43 0.94 -10.34
N SER A 129 -3.24 -0.11 -10.59
CA SER A 129 -2.81 -1.31 -11.31
C SER A 129 -2.50 -1.03 -12.78
N ALA A 130 -3.20 -0.12 -13.45
CA ALA A 130 -2.92 0.28 -14.82
C ALA A 130 -1.62 1.11 -14.97
N ALA A 131 -1.21 1.78 -13.90
CA ALA A 131 -0.01 2.63 -13.89
C ALA A 131 1.31 1.85 -13.74
N VAL A 132 1.25 0.54 -13.49
CA VAL A 132 2.44 -0.31 -13.32
C VAL A 132 2.65 -1.23 -14.51
N GLN A 133 3.87 -1.72 -14.62
CA GLN A 133 4.28 -2.76 -15.57
C GLN A 133 4.87 -3.95 -14.80
N PRO A 134 4.87 -5.15 -15.37
CA PRO A 134 5.52 -6.30 -14.78
C PRO A 134 7.02 -6.04 -14.57
N LEU A 135 7.54 -6.53 -13.47
CA LEU A 135 8.95 -6.56 -13.13
C LEU A 135 9.35 -8.02 -12.99
N ASP A 136 10.25 -8.47 -13.83
CA ASP A 136 10.75 -9.83 -13.83
C ASP A 136 12.22 -9.83 -14.29
N LEU A 137 13.13 -9.79 -13.31
CA LEU A 137 14.56 -9.67 -13.55
C LEU A 137 15.26 -10.95 -13.09
N ASP A 138 16.06 -11.52 -13.97
CA ASP A 138 17.03 -12.56 -13.61
C ASP A 138 18.29 -11.86 -13.13
N ILE A 139 18.53 -11.93 -11.82
CA ILE A 139 19.65 -11.30 -11.12
C ILE A 139 20.69 -12.34 -10.69
N SER A 140 20.64 -13.54 -11.26
CA SER A 140 21.55 -14.61 -10.96
C SER A 140 22.99 -14.16 -11.19
N LEU A 141 23.85 -14.36 -10.18
CA LEU A 141 25.30 -14.22 -10.26
C LEU A 141 25.89 -15.63 -10.33
N ASP A 142 26.30 -16.16 -9.19
CA ASP A 142 26.79 -17.55 -9.08
C ASP A 142 25.66 -18.55 -8.85
N GLU A 143 24.55 -18.09 -8.28
CA GLU A 143 23.39 -18.90 -7.95
C GLU A 143 22.09 -18.27 -8.47
N PRO A 144 21.01 -19.08 -8.65
CA PRO A 144 19.73 -18.58 -9.14
C PRO A 144 19.15 -17.53 -8.20
N ALA A 145 18.89 -16.33 -8.74
CA ALA A 145 18.25 -15.24 -8.04
C ALA A 145 17.35 -14.46 -8.98
N ARG A 146 16.15 -14.10 -8.53
CA ARG A 146 15.13 -13.46 -9.37
C ARG A 146 14.36 -12.40 -8.61
N LEU A 147 14.12 -11.25 -9.23
CA LEU A 147 13.27 -10.20 -8.70
C LEU A 147 11.98 -10.13 -9.50
N GLN A 148 10.86 -10.49 -8.88
CA GLN A 148 9.55 -10.55 -9.54
C GLN A 148 8.55 -9.59 -8.88
N GLY A 149 7.66 -9.00 -9.68
CA GLY A 149 6.62 -8.14 -9.18
C GLY A 149 6.10 -7.14 -10.19
N VAL A 150 5.89 -5.91 -9.72
CA VAL A 150 5.43 -4.79 -10.56
C VAL A 150 6.13 -3.50 -10.14
N ILE A 151 6.36 -2.62 -11.11
CA ILE A 151 6.92 -1.29 -10.92
C ILE A 151 6.16 -0.26 -11.78
N SER A 152 6.07 1.00 -11.31
CA SER A 152 5.44 2.06 -12.10
C SER A 152 6.10 2.22 -13.47
N LYS A 153 5.28 2.41 -14.50
CA LYS A 153 5.77 2.84 -15.81
C LYS A 153 6.47 4.20 -15.66
N PRO A 154 7.56 4.46 -16.40
CA PRO A 154 8.33 5.70 -16.24
C PRO A 154 7.64 6.95 -16.80
N THR A 155 6.46 6.80 -17.39
CA THR A 155 5.67 7.89 -17.97
C THR A 155 5.25 8.90 -16.89
N MET A 156 5.35 10.19 -17.21
CA MET A 156 4.90 11.26 -16.31
C MET A 156 3.42 11.10 -15.95
N GLY A 157 3.09 11.36 -14.68
CA GLY A 157 1.72 11.20 -14.15
C GLY A 157 1.37 9.78 -13.67
N LEU A 158 2.19 8.77 -13.96
CA LEU A 158 1.97 7.39 -13.51
C LEU A 158 2.72 7.02 -12.23
N GLY A 159 3.64 7.89 -11.78
CA GLY A 159 4.28 7.80 -10.48
C GLY A 159 3.44 8.42 -9.35
N ARG A 160 4.00 8.51 -8.18
CA ARG A 160 3.38 9.08 -6.97
C ARG A 160 4.15 10.29 -6.45
N SER A 161 3.47 11.18 -5.76
CA SER A 161 4.09 12.33 -5.08
C SER A 161 4.96 11.92 -3.88
N SER A 162 4.79 10.73 -3.35
CA SER A 162 5.54 10.18 -2.21
C SER A 162 5.85 8.69 -2.41
N GLY A 163 6.88 8.19 -1.73
CA GLY A 163 7.29 6.78 -1.77
C GLY A 163 6.46 5.86 -0.85
N ASP A 164 5.18 6.13 -0.69
CA ASP A 164 4.26 5.43 0.23
C ASP A 164 3.82 4.04 -0.24
N ARG A 165 4.05 3.71 -1.52
CA ARG A 165 3.66 2.41 -2.11
C ARG A 165 4.88 1.63 -2.61
N GLN A 166 5.82 1.40 -1.73
CA GLN A 166 7.01 0.60 -2.00
C GLN A 166 7.04 -0.58 -1.03
N TYR A 167 6.78 -1.77 -1.56
CA TYR A 167 6.69 -3.01 -0.81
C TYR A 167 7.71 -4.00 -1.36
N PHE A 168 8.67 -4.36 -0.52
CA PHE A 168 9.70 -5.33 -0.86
C PHE A 168 9.51 -6.60 -0.06
N TYR A 169 9.82 -7.71 -0.69
CA TYR A 169 9.70 -9.03 -0.10
C TYR A 169 10.95 -9.84 -0.39
N LEU A 170 11.26 -10.75 0.53
CA LEU A 170 12.27 -11.79 0.35
C LEU A 170 11.59 -13.14 0.53
N ASN A 171 11.55 -13.96 -0.52
CA ASN A 171 10.85 -15.23 -0.55
C ASN A 171 9.41 -15.14 -0.01
N GLY A 172 8.66 -14.09 -0.41
CA GLY A 172 7.28 -13.84 0.02
C GLY A 172 7.11 -13.25 1.42
N ARG A 173 8.21 -12.96 2.14
CA ARG A 173 8.16 -12.29 3.44
C ARG A 173 8.40 -10.79 3.29
N PRO A 174 7.57 -9.92 3.90
CA PRO A 174 7.84 -8.48 3.89
C PRO A 174 9.24 -8.15 4.42
N TRP A 175 9.96 -7.35 3.67
CA TRP A 175 11.34 -6.98 3.91
C TRP A 175 11.52 -5.47 3.87
N ASP A 176 12.06 -4.89 4.93
CA ASP A 176 12.36 -3.44 5.03
C ASP A 176 13.75 -3.15 4.46
N CYS A 177 13.88 -3.17 3.13
CA CYS A 177 15.12 -2.88 2.43
C CYS A 177 15.16 -1.43 1.94
N THR A 178 15.70 -0.52 2.75
CA THR A 178 15.87 0.89 2.37
C THR A 178 16.84 1.08 1.21
N LYS A 179 17.85 0.23 1.08
CA LYS A 179 18.84 0.28 -0.02
C LYS A 179 18.16 -0.02 -1.35
N LEU A 180 17.33 -1.06 -1.42
CA LEU A 180 16.58 -1.40 -2.64
C LEU A 180 15.56 -0.31 -3.01
N ALA A 181 14.87 0.25 -2.01
CA ALA A 181 13.99 1.40 -2.21
C ALA A 181 14.74 2.60 -2.80
N HIS A 182 15.96 2.88 -2.29
CA HIS A 182 16.80 3.96 -2.79
C HIS A 182 17.20 3.73 -4.26
N ILE A 183 17.62 2.52 -4.63
CA ILE A 183 17.96 2.15 -6.00
C ILE A 183 16.76 2.35 -6.93
N CYS A 184 15.60 1.79 -6.58
CA CYS A 184 14.38 1.96 -7.38
C CYS A 184 14.03 3.44 -7.58
N ASN A 185 14.16 4.25 -6.52
CA ASN A 185 13.90 5.68 -6.61
C ASN A 185 14.94 6.40 -7.48
N GLN A 186 16.21 6.05 -7.35
CA GLN A 186 17.30 6.67 -8.11
C GLN A 186 17.16 6.37 -9.59
N VAL A 187 16.97 5.12 -9.97
CA VAL A 187 16.79 4.70 -11.36
C VAL A 187 15.53 5.33 -11.94
N TYR A 188 14.40 5.29 -11.21
CA TYR A 188 13.15 5.85 -11.69
C TYR A 188 13.23 7.36 -11.95
N ARG A 189 13.97 8.10 -11.10
CA ARG A 189 14.16 9.55 -11.24
C ARG A 189 14.90 9.96 -12.51
N THR A 190 15.71 9.10 -13.12
CA THR A 190 16.36 9.39 -14.40
C THR A 190 15.37 9.47 -15.56
N PHE A 191 14.17 8.89 -15.38
CA PHE A 191 13.09 8.86 -16.37
C PHE A 191 11.88 9.71 -15.97
N ASN A 192 11.63 9.86 -14.68
CA ASN A 192 10.53 10.66 -14.12
C ASN A 192 11.04 11.43 -12.88
N ALA A 193 11.59 12.63 -13.11
CA ALA A 193 12.33 13.39 -12.09
C ALA A 193 11.48 13.85 -10.88
N THR A 194 10.16 13.98 -11.05
CA THR A 194 9.26 14.60 -10.05
C THR A 194 8.49 13.61 -9.20
N GLN A 195 8.47 12.33 -9.58
CA GLN A 195 7.62 11.33 -8.96
C GLN A 195 8.41 10.14 -8.42
N TYR A 196 7.80 9.42 -7.49
CA TYR A 196 8.30 8.16 -6.95
C TYR A 196 7.59 6.98 -7.61
N PRO A 197 8.27 5.86 -7.86
CA PRO A 197 7.61 4.66 -8.36
C PRO A 197 6.75 4.00 -7.28
N THR A 198 5.62 3.43 -7.68
CA THR A 198 5.03 2.33 -6.94
C THR A 198 5.83 1.07 -7.26
N VAL A 199 6.26 0.36 -6.24
CA VAL A 199 7.05 -0.88 -6.40
C VAL A 199 6.45 -1.95 -5.49
N ILE A 200 6.20 -3.12 -6.03
CA ILE A 200 5.86 -4.34 -5.27
C ILE A 200 6.75 -5.42 -5.85
N ALA A 201 7.84 -5.73 -5.16
CA ALA A 201 8.89 -6.60 -5.68
C ALA A 201 9.27 -7.69 -4.67
N ASN A 202 9.30 -8.94 -5.14
CA ASN A 202 9.67 -10.11 -4.37
C ASN A 202 11.01 -10.65 -4.88
N LEU A 203 12.01 -10.56 -4.04
CA LEU A 203 13.31 -11.17 -4.27
C LEU A 203 13.24 -12.66 -3.91
N ILE A 204 13.59 -13.52 -4.83
CA ILE A 204 13.59 -14.97 -4.71
C ILE A 204 15.05 -15.42 -4.78
N ILE A 205 15.57 -15.97 -3.68
CA ILE A 205 16.93 -16.47 -3.55
C ILE A 205 16.95 -17.75 -2.71
N GLY A 206 18.06 -18.47 -2.73
CA GLY A 206 18.25 -19.65 -1.90
C GLY A 206 18.05 -19.36 -0.41
N PRO A 207 17.46 -20.30 0.35
CA PRO A 207 17.18 -20.09 1.78
C PRO A 207 18.45 -19.99 2.65
N ASP A 208 19.57 -20.47 2.17
CA ASP A 208 20.90 -20.39 2.78
C ASP A 208 21.58 -19.02 2.59
N LYS A 209 21.07 -18.19 1.70
CA LYS A 209 21.64 -16.89 1.35
C LYS A 209 21.14 -15.73 2.22
N TYR A 210 20.27 -15.98 3.18
CA TYR A 210 19.78 -14.92 4.06
C TYR A 210 19.43 -15.41 5.47
N HIS A 211 19.46 -14.48 6.42
CA HIS A 211 19.08 -14.72 7.81
C HIS A 211 17.87 -13.88 8.21
N VAL A 212 16.87 -14.54 8.80
CA VAL A 212 15.59 -13.91 9.19
C VAL A 212 15.61 -13.39 10.64
N ASN A 213 16.40 -14.00 11.51
CA ASN A 213 16.39 -13.72 12.95
C ASN A 213 17.29 -12.53 13.34
N VAL A 214 17.17 -11.42 12.61
CA VAL A 214 17.93 -10.18 12.85
C VAL A 214 17.14 -9.22 13.74
N SER A 215 15.82 -9.12 13.54
CA SER A 215 14.95 -8.24 14.31
C SER A 215 13.73 -8.98 14.87
N PRO A 216 13.12 -8.52 15.97
CA PRO A 216 11.96 -9.19 16.58
C PRO A 216 10.75 -9.28 15.64
N ASP A 217 10.54 -8.30 14.78
CA ASP A 217 9.46 -8.26 13.78
C ASP A 217 9.80 -9.07 12.52
N LYS A 218 11.05 -9.56 12.41
CA LYS A 218 11.57 -10.36 11.29
C LYS A 218 11.38 -9.68 9.93
N ARG A 219 11.44 -8.35 9.89
CA ARG A 219 11.37 -7.55 8.66
C ARG A 219 12.73 -7.04 8.23
N THR A 220 13.67 -6.90 9.17
CA THR A 220 15.07 -6.66 8.88
C THR A 220 15.73 -8.01 8.63
N LEU A 221 16.19 -8.21 7.41
CA LEU A 221 16.80 -9.46 6.97
C LEU A 221 18.29 -9.19 6.62
N TYR A 222 19.15 -10.14 6.87
CA TYR A 222 20.53 -10.09 6.41
C TYR A 222 20.66 -10.97 5.17
N VAL A 223 21.10 -10.38 4.08
CA VAL A 223 21.31 -11.07 2.80
C VAL A 223 22.80 -11.14 2.53
N HIS A 224 23.31 -12.31 2.15
CA HIS A 224 24.69 -12.49 1.73
C HIS A 224 24.91 -11.77 0.40
N ASP A 225 26.10 -11.20 0.21
CA ASP A 225 26.49 -10.49 -1.02
C ASP A 225 25.49 -9.40 -1.48
N GLU A 226 24.77 -8.79 -0.49
CA GLU A 226 23.72 -7.79 -0.73
C GLU A 226 24.18 -6.70 -1.72
N THR A 227 25.45 -6.25 -1.64
CA THR A 227 25.96 -5.16 -2.48
C THR A 227 26.00 -5.54 -3.95
N ALA A 228 26.56 -6.70 -4.28
CA ALA A 228 26.66 -7.19 -5.66
C ALA A 228 25.26 -7.43 -6.26
N LEU A 229 24.36 -8.02 -5.45
CA LEU A 229 22.98 -8.26 -5.84
C LEU A 229 22.20 -6.96 -6.11
N LEU A 230 22.40 -5.95 -5.28
CA LEU A 230 21.77 -4.64 -5.45
C LEU A 230 22.31 -3.88 -6.66
N GLU A 231 23.61 -3.99 -6.95
CA GLU A 231 24.19 -3.41 -8.17
C GLU A 231 23.65 -4.08 -9.43
N ARG A 232 23.55 -5.40 -9.42
CA ARG A 232 22.95 -6.14 -10.54
C ARG A 232 21.48 -5.74 -10.76
N ILE A 233 20.71 -5.58 -9.69
CA ILE A 233 19.33 -5.06 -9.78
C ILE A 233 19.29 -3.66 -10.39
N ARG A 234 20.21 -2.77 -10.04
CA ARG A 234 20.31 -1.42 -10.61
C ARG A 234 20.50 -1.47 -12.11
N GLU A 235 21.50 -2.21 -12.60
CA GLU A 235 21.80 -2.36 -14.03
C GLU A 235 20.56 -2.84 -14.80
N LEU A 236 19.94 -3.92 -14.34
CA LEU A 236 18.76 -4.51 -15.00
C LEU A 236 17.53 -3.60 -14.97
N LEU A 237 17.35 -2.79 -13.91
CA LEU A 237 16.30 -1.79 -13.86
C LEU A 237 16.56 -0.66 -14.87
N GLU A 238 17.79 -0.19 -15.02
CA GLU A 238 18.18 0.81 -16.01
C GLU A 238 17.93 0.29 -17.42
N ASP A 239 18.28 -0.95 -17.70
CA ASP A 239 18.00 -1.62 -18.98
C ASP A 239 16.49 -1.74 -19.26
N THR A 240 15.70 -2.11 -18.24
CA THR A 240 14.25 -2.24 -18.35
C THR A 240 13.57 -0.93 -18.71
N PHE A 241 14.08 0.20 -18.24
CA PHE A 241 13.54 1.53 -18.54
C PHE A 241 14.16 2.20 -19.77
N SER A 242 15.31 1.74 -20.26
CA SER A 242 16.03 2.33 -21.41
C SER A 242 15.19 2.48 -22.69
N PRO A 243 14.31 1.53 -23.07
CA PRO A 243 13.42 1.69 -24.22
C PRO A 243 12.51 2.91 -24.11
N SER A 244 12.19 3.35 -22.89
CA SER A 244 11.32 4.50 -22.65
C SER A 244 12.00 5.85 -22.95
N ARG A 245 13.35 5.90 -23.08
CA ARG A 245 14.09 7.11 -23.50
C ARG A 245 13.85 7.46 -24.96
N GLY A 246 13.52 6.49 -25.80
CA GLY A 246 13.30 6.68 -27.24
C GLY A 246 11.88 7.13 -27.63
N VAL A 247 10.94 7.17 -26.68
CA VAL A 247 9.53 7.53 -26.93
C VAL A 247 9.21 8.92 -26.38
N PHE A 248 10.07 9.90 -26.59
CA PHE A 248 9.58 11.26 -26.73
C PHE A 248 9.07 11.38 -28.17
N ALA A 249 7.81 11.05 -28.41
CA ALA A 249 7.13 11.54 -29.59
C ALA A 249 7.24 13.05 -29.54
N VAL A 250 8.07 13.61 -30.39
CA VAL A 250 7.99 15.02 -30.76
C VAL A 250 6.61 15.12 -31.41
N ASP A 251 5.63 15.62 -30.67
CA ASP A 251 4.41 16.12 -31.28
C ASP A 251 4.88 17.18 -32.27
N GLU A 252 4.96 16.81 -33.54
CA GLU A 252 5.09 17.80 -34.62
C GLU A 252 3.96 18.80 -34.41
N PRO A 253 4.28 20.11 -34.30
CA PRO A 253 3.26 21.11 -34.13
C PRO A 253 2.32 20.99 -35.32
N LYS A 254 1.08 20.50 -35.10
CA LYS A 254 0.01 20.57 -36.10
C LYS A 254 -0.01 21.96 -36.64
N LYS A 255 0.42 22.16 -37.90
CA LYS A 255 0.21 23.37 -38.67
C LYS A 255 -1.24 23.76 -38.48
N ARG A 256 -1.49 24.82 -37.73
CA ARG A 256 -2.81 25.43 -37.70
C ARG A 256 -3.05 25.94 -39.11
N ASP A 257 -3.98 25.31 -39.79
CA ASP A 257 -4.53 25.88 -41.03
C ASP A 257 -5.06 27.25 -40.67
N ALA A 258 -4.56 28.27 -41.40
CA ALA A 258 -5.00 29.64 -41.25
C ALA A 258 -6.51 29.71 -41.53
N PRO A 259 -7.27 30.45 -40.69
CA PRO A 259 -8.69 30.67 -40.99
C PRO A 259 -8.86 31.46 -42.27
N PRO A 260 -9.89 31.17 -43.09
CA PRO A 260 -10.16 31.93 -44.29
C PRO A 260 -10.51 33.38 -43.91
N SER A 261 -9.94 34.30 -44.68
CA SER A 261 -10.12 35.75 -44.61
C SER A 261 -11.60 36.14 -44.60
N SER A 262 -12.00 36.87 -43.57
CA SER A 262 -13.32 37.49 -43.45
C SER A 262 -13.51 38.60 -44.51
N PRO A 263 -14.69 38.75 -45.09
CA PRO A 263 -15.03 39.94 -45.91
C PRO A 263 -15.35 41.14 -45.02
N GLU A 264 -15.02 42.30 -45.54
CA GLU A 264 -15.12 43.65 -44.97
C GLU A 264 -16.54 44.02 -44.48
N PRO A 265 -16.65 44.95 -43.50
CA PRO A 265 -17.94 45.32 -42.92
C PRO A 265 -18.61 46.48 -43.68
N ALA A 266 -19.89 46.29 -43.97
CA ALA A 266 -20.77 47.35 -44.45
C ALA A 266 -21.22 48.27 -43.31
N LYS A 267 -21.24 49.58 -43.57
CA LYS A 267 -21.54 50.72 -42.68
C LYS A 267 -23.04 50.83 -42.38
N LEU A 268 -23.39 51.02 -41.10
CA LEU A 268 -24.33 51.95 -40.41
C LEU A 268 -25.81 52.01 -40.84
N PRO A 269 -26.75 52.37 -39.93
CA PRO A 269 -26.71 53.59 -39.12
C PRO A 269 -27.17 53.46 -37.65
N ARG A 270 -26.80 54.52 -36.95
CA ARG A 270 -27.08 54.95 -35.60
C ARG A 270 -28.56 55.29 -35.38
N SER A 271 -29.15 54.89 -34.29
CA SER A 271 -30.20 55.67 -33.62
C SER A 271 -30.16 55.47 -32.12
N GLN A 272 -30.29 56.60 -31.45
CA GLN A 272 -30.28 56.87 -30.02
C GLN A 272 -31.60 56.37 -29.40
N ASP A 273 -31.58 55.96 -28.16
CA ASP A 273 -32.21 56.62 -27.00
C ASP A 273 -32.63 55.68 -25.90
N SER A 274 -32.20 56.04 -24.74
CA SER A 274 -32.88 56.17 -23.44
C SER A 274 -33.23 54.94 -22.60
N ILE A 275 -32.53 54.90 -21.47
CA ILE A 275 -32.96 54.93 -20.06
C ILE A 275 -34.00 53.91 -19.60
N SER A 276 -33.63 53.01 -18.64
CA SER A 276 -34.16 52.89 -17.27
C SER A 276 -33.77 51.57 -16.58
N THR A 277 -33.04 51.74 -15.52
CA THR A 277 -33.18 51.25 -14.14
C THR A 277 -34.04 49.99 -13.81
N HIS A 278 -33.45 49.25 -12.90
CA HIS A 278 -33.95 48.30 -11.88
C HIS A 278 -33.53 46.86 -12.17
N GLY A 279 -32.71 46.28 -11.34
CA GLY A 279 -32.95 45.82 -10.00
C GLY A 279 -32.58 44.36 -9.93
N ALA A 280 -31.47 44.03 -9.31
CA ALA A 280 -31.04 42.87 -8.50
C ALA A 280 -31.87 41.57 -8.46
N PRO A 281 -31.37 40.56 -7.76
CA PRO A 281 -30.23 39.64 -8.00
C PRO A 281 -30.70 38.16 -7.95
N LEU A 282 -29.75 37.20 -7.98
CA LEU A 282 -29.88 35.76 -7.69
C LEU A 282 -29.60 34.90 -8.94
N ALA A 283 -28.75 33.90 -8.90
CA ALA A 283 -28.47 32.91 -7.91
C ALA A 283 -27.13 32.23 -8.30
N ALA A 284 -26.33 31.92 -7.28
CA ALA A 284 -25.15 31.14 -7.34
C ALA A 284 -25.47 29.66 -7.59
N SER A 285 -24.75 29.04 -8.51
CA SER A 285 -24.71 27.57 -8.62
C SER A 285 -23.57 27.02 -7.78
N PRO A 286 -23.73 25.88 -7.09
CA PRO A 286 -22.72 25.39 -6.16
C PRO A 286 -21.60 24.64 -6.88
N SER A 287 -20.37 25.03 -6.56
CA SER A 287 -19.16 24.32 -6.86
C SER A 287 -19.10 22.99 -6.09
N SER A 288 -18.87 21.92 -6.79
CA SER A 288 -18.61 20.60 -6.23
C SER A 288 -17.25 20.58 -5.53
N GLU A 289 -17.24 20.58 -4.20
CA GLU A 289 -16.05 20.30 -3.39
C GLU A 289 -15.78 18.80 -3.33
N PRO A 290 -14.50 18.35 -3.32
CA PRO A 290 -14.17 16.94 -3.18
C PRO A 290 -14.28 16.51 -1.70
N ILE A 291 -14.94 15.37 -1.47
CA ILE A 291 -15.08 14.71 -0.17
C ILE A 291 -13.71 14.19 0.30
N GLN A 292 -13.00 14.96 1.09
CA GLN A 292 -11.75 14.54 1.77
C GLN A 292 -11.66 14.92 3.27
N SER A 293 -12.73 15.28 3.94
CA SER A 293 -12.62 15.81 5.31
C SER A 293 -13.31 15.04 6.44
N SER A 294 -13.83 13.83 6.23
CA SER A 294 -14.62 13.19 7.30
C SER A 294 -13.83 12.35 8.31
N PHE A 295 -12.54 12.08 8.09
CA PHE A 295 -11.75 11.20 8.97
C PHE A 295 -10.92 11.94 10.04
N GLN A 296 -10.69 13.24 9.87
CA GLN A 296 -9.87 14.02 10.81
C GLN A 296 -10.64 14.59 12.01
N ASP A 297 -11.95 14.80 11.87
CA ASP A 297 -12.74 15.48 12.93
C ASP A 297 -13.36 14.52 13.97
N GLN A 298 -13.33 13.20 13.73
CA GLN A 298 -13.92 12.23 14.66
C GLN A 298 -13.02 11.83 15.86
N PHE A 299 -11.78 12.31 15.90
CA PHE A 299 -10.83 12.01 16.99
C PHE A 299 -10.48 13.20 17.88
N ARG A 300 -11.21 14.33 17.76
CA ARG A 300 -11.09 15.49 18.63
C ARG A 300 -12.32 15.66 19.52
N ARG A 301 -12.51 14.76 20.44
CA ARG A 301 -13.26 15.02 21.68
C ARG A 301 -12.72 14.13 22.78
#